data_7d74edd1bc2f4c4f07589d76fc8d82e7
#
_entry.id   7d74edd1bc2f4c4f07589d76fc8d82e7
#
_cell.length_a   1.000
_cell.length_b   1.000
_cell.length_c   1.000
_cell.angle_alpha   90.00
_cell.angle_beta   90.00
_cell.angle_gamma   90.00
#
_symmetry.space_group_name_H-M   'P 1'
#
loop_
_entity.id
_entity.type
_entity.pdbx_description
1 polymer ?
#
loop_
_entity_poly.entity_id
_entity_poly.type
_entity_poly.pdbx_seq_one_letter_code
_entity_poly.pdbx_strand_id
1 'polypeptide(L)'
;MATIRVNYYAQLREALKTSSEEVSVDLPAREGDILERLARLHPRQRNLLLASRVAVHEDYVDANSRLDGFTGVDIISPISGG
;
A
#
# COMPACT_ATOMS: atom_id res chain seq x y z
N MET A 1 -13.37 5.59 -10.10
CA MET A 1 -12.54 5.38 -8.90
C MET A 1 -13.17 4.41 -7.95
N ALA A 2 -12.38 3.58 -7.35
CA ALA A 2 -12.84 2.63 -6.34
C ALA A 2 -12.22 3.00 -4.99
N THR A 3 -12.96 2.77 -3.92
CA THR A 3 -12.46 2.96 -2.57
C THR A 3 -11.99 1.62 -2.04
N ILE A 4 -10.74 1.55 -1.60
CA ILE A 4 -10.19 0.34 -1.03
C ILE A 4 -9.74 0.60 0.40
N ARG A 5 -9.73 -0.46 1.22
CA ARG A 5 -9.18 -0.39 2.56
C ARG A 5 -7.70 -0.73 2.50
N VAL A 6 -6.89 0.14 3.08
CA VAL A 6 -5.45 -0.06 3.14
C VAL A 6 -5.07 -0.33 4.58
N ASN A 7 -4.39 -1.44 4.81
CA ASN A 7 -3.92 -1.81 6.14
C ASN A 7 -2.42 -1.62 6.25
N TYR A 8 -1.99 -1.01 7.33
CA TYR A 8 -0.58 -0.73 7.59
C TYR A 8 -0.10 -1.56 8.78
N TYR A 9 1.15 -1.97 8.74
CA TYR A 9 1.74 -2.80 9.78
C TYR A 9 3.09 -2.25 10.21
N ALA A 10 3.48 -2.62 11.43
CA ALA A 10 4.81 -2.37 11.97
C ALA A 10 5.25 -0.91 11.78
N GLN A 11 6.34 -0.70 11.10
CA GLN A 11 6.96 0.61 10.94
C GLN A 11 6.02 1.63 10.27
N LEU A 12 5.25 1.19 9.28
CA LEU A 12 4.29 2.08 8.62
C LEU A 12 3.16 2.49 9.55
N ARG A 13 2.65 1.55 10.33
CA ARG A 13 1.59 1.87 11.29
C ARG A 13 2.05 2.93 12.29
N GLU A 14 3.29 2.83 12.75
CA GLU A 14 3.84 3.82 13.66
C GLU A 14 4.09 5.16 12.99
N ALA A 15 4.65 5.13 11.79
CA ALA A 15 4.98 6.35 11.06
C ALA A 15 3.73 7.14 10.65
N LEU A 16 2.69 6.44 10.22
CA LEU A 16 1.44 7.05 9.78
C LEU A 16 0.45 7.27 10.92
N LYS A 17 0.72 6.67 12.07
CA LYS A 17 -0.13 6.77 13.27
C LYS A 17 -1.54 6.26 13.02
N THR A 18 -1.67 5.27 12.15
CA THR A 18 -2.93 4.60 11.89
C THR A 18 -2.66 3.18 11.41
N SER A 19 -3.56 2.28 11.72
CA SER A 19 -3.46 0.90 11.28
C SER A 19 -4.19 0.64 9.97
N SER A 20 -5.09 1.54 9.57
CA SER A 20 -5.82 1.38 8.32
C SER A 20 -6.47 2.69 7.90
N GLU A 21 -6.76 2.80 6.61
CA GLU A 21 -7.55 3.93 6.10
C GLU A 21 -8.20 3.51 4.79
N GLU A 22 -9.19 4.26 4.38
CA GLU A 22 -9.82 4.05 3.08
C GLU A 22 -9.23 5.04 2.09
N VAL A 23 -8.90 4.53 0.90
CA VAL A 23 -8.22 5.33 -0.13
C VAL A 23 -8.91 5.10 -1.45
N SER A 24 -9.11 6.17 -2.19
CA SER A 24 -9.65 6.08 -3.56
C SER A 24 -8.51 5.82 -4.53
N VAL A 25 -8.67 4.81 -5.36
CA VAL A 25 -7.68 4.48 -6.38
C VAL A 25 -8.40 4.18 -7.69
N ASP A 26 -7.70 4.36 -8.79
CA ASP A 26 -8.20 3.94 -10.10
C ASP A 26 -7.81 2.49 -10.32
N LEU A 27 -8.79 1.67 -10.65
CA LEU A 27 -8.57 0.26 -10.95
C LEU A 27 -8.86 -0.02 -12.42
N PRO A 28 -8.14 -0.95 -13.03
CA PRO A 28 -7.07 -1.76 -12.45
C PRO A 28 -5.80 -0.95 -12.18
N ALA A 29 -5.03 -1.38 -11.20
CA ALA A 29 -3.81 -0.69 -10.80
C ALA A 29 -2.67 -1.69 -10.59
N ARG A 30 -1.46 -1.24 -10.79
CA ARG A 30 -0.28 -2.02 -10.44
C ARG A 30 0.16 -1.67 -9.03
N GLU A 31 1.03 -2.51 -8.47
CA GLU A 31 1.58 -2.27 -7.14
C GLU A 31 2.14 -0.85 -7.01
N GLY A 32 2.94 -0.44 -7.99
CA GLY A 32 3.55 0.90 -7.97
C GLY A 32 2.53 2.03 -7.98
N ASP A 33 1.41 1.85 -8.67
CA ASP A 33 0.35 2.86 -8.71
C ASP A 33 -0.28 3.04 -7.33
N ILE A 34 -0.50 1.94 -6.64
CA ILE A 34 -1.08 1.97 -5.29
C ILE A 34 -0.11 2.66 -4.33
N LEU A 35 1.17 2.26 -4.36
CA LEU A 35 2.17 2.85 -3.49
C LEU A 35 2.38 4.33 -3.78
N GLU A 36 2.37 4.72 -5.05
CA GLU A 36 2.49 6.13 -5.42
C GLU A 36 1.31 6.95 -4.92
N ARG A 37 0.10 6.39 -4.99
CA ARG A 37 -1.08 7.06 -4.47
C ARG A 37 -0.95 7.31 -2.97
N LEU A 38 -0.47 6.31 -2.23
CA LEU A 38 -0.25 6.45 -0.79
C LEU A 38 0.85 7.46 -0.48
N ALA A 39 1.90 7.47 -1.30
CA ALA A 39 3.01 8.42 -1.12
C ALA A 39 2.55 9.86 -1.33
N ARG A 40 1.58 10.09 -2.21
CA ARG A 40 1.00 11.41 -2.40
C ARG A 40 0.16 11.85 -1.21
N LEU A 41 -0.53 10.91 -0.58
CA LEU A 41 -1.32 11.20 0.60
C LEU A 41 -0.45 11.42 1.84
N HIS A 42 0.71 10.78 1.87
CA HIS A 42 1.62 10.82 3.02
C HIS A 42 3.04 11.17 2.56
N PRO A 43 3.27 12.42 2.11
CA PRO A 43 4.55 12.77 1.50
C PRO A 43 5.75 12.64 2.44
N ARG A 44 5.53 12.72 3.75
CA ARG A 44 6.64 12.53 4.70
C ARG A 44 7.16 11.11 4.74
N GLN A 45 6.30 10.16 4.39
CA GLN A 45 6.65 8.74 4.37
C GLN A 45 6.84 8.22 2.96
N ARG A 46 7.03 9.10 1.99
CA ARG A 46 7.12 8.71 0.58
C ARG A 46 8.15 7.62 0.33
N ASN A 47 9.36 7.79 0.84
CA ASN A 47 10.41 6.81 0.57
C ASN A 47 10.10 5.46 1.17
N LEU A 48 9.55 5.43 2.37
CA LEU A 48 9.18 4.19 3.02
C LEU A 48 8.03 3.50 2.28
N LEU A 49 7.04 4.27 1.86
CA LEU A 49 5.90 3.72 1.11
C LEU A 49 6.33 3.15 -0.24
N LEU A 50 7.17 3.88 -0.97
CA LEU A 50 7.62 3.41 -2.29
C LEU A 50 8.53 2.19 -2.19
N ALA A 51 9.17 1.98 -1.05
CA ALA A 51 9.99 0.79 -0.82
C ALA A 51 9.18 -0.39 -0.28
N SER A 52 7.91 -0.18 0.01
CA SER A 52 7.05 -1.22 0.59
C SER A 52 6.49 -2.14 -0.49
N ARG A 53 5.85 -3.22 -0.06
CA ARG A 53 5.19 -4.17 -0.95
C ARG A 53 3.70 -4.20 -0.66
N VAL A 54 2.94 -4.53 -1.68
CA VAL A 54 1.49 -4.70 -1.57
C VAL A 54 1.18 -6.19 -1.50
N ALA A 55 0.29 -6.56 -0.59
CA ALA A 55 -0.21 -7.92 -0.50
C ALA A 55 -1.73 -7.89 -0.57
N VAL A 56 -2.31 -8.87 -1.25
CA VAL A 56 -3.76 -9.07 -1.33
C VAL A 56 -4.03 -10.49 -0.90
N HIS A 57 -4.93 -10.66 0.06
CA HIS A 57 -5.25 -11.99 0.60
C HIS A 57 -3.99 -12.74 1.06
N GLU A 58 -3.11 -12.02 1.77
CA GLU A 58 -1.89 -12.57 2.37
C GLU A 58 -0.79 -12.95 1.37
N ASP A 59 -1.01 -12.70 0.08
CA ASP A 59 -0.01 -12.98 -0.94
C ASP A 59 0.53 -11.68 -1.51
N TYR A 60 1.85 -11.60 -1.64
CA TYR A 60 2.47 -10.48 -2.34
C TYR A 60 2.03 -10.47 -3.79
N VAL A 61 1.71 -9.29 -4.28
CA VAL A 61 1.31 -9.15 -5.68
C VAL A 61 2.53 -9.11 -6.59
N ASP A 62 2.32 -9.49 -7.84
CA ASP A 62 3.33 -9.31 -8.88
C ASP A 62 3.36 -7.84 -9.26
N ALA A 63 4.54 -7.23 -9.20
CA ALA A 63 4.70 -5.80 -9.47
C ALA A 63 4.25 -5.40 -10.86
N ASN A 64 4.29 -6.32 -11.81
CA ASN A 64 3.90 -6.04 -13.21
C ASN A 64 2.44 -6.34 -13.51
N SER A 65 1.74 -6.98 -12.59
CA SER A 65 0.34 -7.34 -12.81
C SER A 65 -0.58 -6.17 -12.55
N ARG A 66 -1.63 -6.07 -13.34
CA ARG A 66 -2.71 -5.14 -13.07
C ARG A 66 -3.71 -5.82 -12.14
N LEU A 67 -4.00 -5.14 -11.05
CA LEU A 67 -4.82 -5.69 -9.98
C LEU A 67 -6.21 -5.07 -10.04
N ASP A 68 -7.22 -5.91 -9.88
CA ASP A 68 -8.60 -5.47 -9.84
C ASP A 68 -9.41 -6.48 -9.01
N GLY A 69 -10.65 -6.13 -8.69
CA GLY A 69 -11.52 -7.04 -7.98
C GLY A 69 -11.21 -7.24 -6.51
N PHE A 70 -10.35 -6.41 -5.94
CA PHE A 70 -10.05 -6.46 -4.52
C PHE A 70 -10.70 -5.28 -3.79
N THR A 71 -10.96 -5.43 -2.51
CA THR A 71 -11.55 -4.38 -1.68
C THR A 71 -10.58 -3.89 -0.62
N GLY A 72 -9.49 -4.60 -0.39
CA GLY A 72 -8.48 -4.21 0.58
C GLY A 72 -7.11 -4.72 0.21
N VAL A 73 -6.10 -4.01 0.69
CA VAL A 73 -4.71 -4.39 0.51
C VAL A 73 -3.95 -4.20 1.81
N ASP A 74 -2.89 -4.97 1.97
CA ASP A 74 -1.94 -4.82 3.07
C ASP A 74 -0.66 -4.22 2.53
N ILE A 75 -0.13 -3.24 3.23
CA ILE A 75 1.13 -2.60 2.86
C ILE A 75 2.18 -3.04 3.85
N ILE A 76 3.19 -3.72 3.33
CA ILE A 76 4.24 -4.33 4.14
C ILE A 76 5.53 -3.55 3.90
N SER A 77 6.00 -2.88 4.94
CA SER A 77 7.26 -2.14 4.85
C SER A 77 8.43 -3.10 4.75
N PRO A 78 9.55 -2.65 4.17
CA PRO A 78 10.72 -3.51 4.13
C PRO A 78 11.18 -3.81 5.55
N ILE A 79 11.66 -5.02 5.75
CA ILE A 79 12.23 -5.40 7.04
C ILE A 79 13.57 -4.71 7.14
N SER A 80 13.62 -3.69 7.98
CA SER A 80 14.85 -2.96 8.15
C SER A 80 15.64 -3.60 9.28
N GLY A 81 16.86 -3.56 9.12
CA GLY A 81 17.68 -3.98 10.17
C GLY A 81 18.00 -5.25 10.15
N GLY A 82 17.44 -5.27 9.28
CA GLY A 82 18.15 -6.39 9.30
C GLY A 82 18.99 -5.74 10.05
#